data_36add69c6bd1959cfd8a2d7251de9cc8
#
_entry.id   36add69c6bd1959cfd8a2d7251de9cc8
#
_cell.length_a   1.000
_cell.length_b   1.000
_cell.length_c   1.000
_cell.angle_alpha   90.00
_cell.angle_beta   90.00
_cell.angle_gamma   90.00
#
_symmetry.space_group_name_H-M   'P 1'
#
loop_
_entity.id
_entity.type
_entity.pdbx_description
1 polymer ?
#
loop_
_entity_poly.entity_id
_entity_poly.type
_entity_poly.pdbx_seq_one_letter_code
_entity_poly.pdbx_strand_id
1 'polypeptide(L)'
;MNHHASRDLAELLNNLRKGEEDSLQTNSFVGAIAKGYKYSLLVVSVVGIGMGYFLSVPIQNPSVGMIFGSLGIVALLMLPTYFSYRCYVDKSVLKADYYILCFKIKKEVNWKDVEYKVVKRDSKGSPLSIRLYNSNKKKLISFDYSIVGFGKVTRMAKRVATLKR
;
A
#
# COMPACT_ATOMS: atom_id res chain seq x y z
N MET A 1 -18.52 -36.31 25.75
CA MET A 1 -18.43 -36.01 24.29
C MET A 1 -17.77 -34.66 24.12
N ASN A 2 -16.83 -34.48 23.19
CA ASN A 2 -16.15 -33.27 22.71
C ASN A 2 -14.77 -32.88 23.27
N HIS A 3 -13.99 -33.76 23.83
CA HIS A 3 -12.58 -33.45 24.10
C HIS A 3 -11.66 -33.57 22.87
N HIS A 4 -12.02 -34.31 21.82
CA HIS A 4 -11.23 -34.45 20.61
C HIS A 4 -11.32 -33.20 19.72
N ALA A 5 -12.50 -32.65 19.48
CA ALA A 5 -12.69 -31.44 18.62
C ALA A 5 -11.97 -30.20 19.15
N SER A 6 -11.85 -30.06 20.47
CA SER A 6 -11.13 -28.95 21.10
C SER A 6 -9.61 -29.09 20.94
N ARG A 7 -9.08 -30.33 20.93
CA ARG A 7 -7.66 -30.61 20.72
C ARG A 7 -7.24 -30.35 19.26
N ASP A 8 -8.05 -30.81 18.31
CA ASP A 8 -7.80 -30.62 16.89
C ASP A 8 -7.83 -29.14 16.50
N LEU A 9 -8.76 -28.35 17.07
CA LEU A 9 -8.83 -26.91 16.85
C LEU A 9 -7.62 -26.19 17.45
N ALA A 10 -7.15 -26.57 18.63
CA ALA A 10 -5.98 -25.99 19.26
C ALA A 10 -4.69 -26.32 18.49
N GLU A 11 -4.60 -27.52 17.94
CA GLU A 11 -3.47 -27.95 17.10
C GLU A 11 -3.45 -27.24 15.74
N LEU A 12 -4.63 -27.04 15.12
CA LEU A 12 -4.80 -26.29 13.88
C LEU A 12 -4.44 -24.82 14.08
N LEU A 13 -4.88 -24.21 15.17
CA LEU A 13 -4.51 -22.84 15.54
C LEU A 13 -3.01 -22.70 15.84
N ASN A 14 -2.41 -23.70 16.46
CA ASN A 14 -0.96 -23.69 16.74
C ASN A 14 -0.14 -23.91 15.48
N ASN A 15 -0.60 -24.73 14.54
CA ASN A 15 0.04 -24.93 13.23
C ASN A 15 -0.12 -23.70 12.33
N LEU A 16 -1.27 -23.04 12.36
CA LEU A 16 -1.47 -21.75 11.68
C LEU A 16 -0.57 -20.66 12.29
N ARG A 17 -0.43 -20.64 13.62
CA ARG A 17 0.45 -19.70 14.32
C ARG A 17 1.92 -19.98 14.04
N LYS A 18 2.34 -21.24 14.00
CA LYS A 18 3.69 -21.66 13.63
C LYS A 18 4.00 -21.35 12.15
N GLY A 19 3.09 -21.66 11.24
CA GLY A 19 3.21 -21.26 9.82
C GLY A 19 3.24 -19.74 9.63
N GLU A 20 2.56 -18.96 10.47
CA GLU A 20 2.68 -17.50 10.52
C GLU A 20 4.01 -17.04 11.11
N GLU A 21 4.55 -17.71 12.10
CA GLU A 21 5.88 -17.42 12.68
C GLU A 21 7.01 -17.79 11.73
N ASP A 22 6.94 -18.92 11.03
CA ASP A 22 7.91 -19.34 10.02
C ASP A 22 7.88 -18.44 8.78
N SER A 23 6.69 -17.98 8.36
CA SER A 23 6.58 -16.96 7.29
C SER A 23 7.10 -15.59 7.71
N LEU A 24 7.27 -15.34 9.01
CA LEU A 24 7.86 -14.13 9.58
C LEU A 24 9.38 -14.24 9.73
N GLN A 25 9.95 -15.43 9.59
CA GLN A 25 11.40 -15.65 9.55
C GLN A 25 11.98 -15.41 8.15
N THR A 26 11.17 -15.31 7.11
CA THR A 26 11.65 -14.80 5.80
C THR A 26 12.06 -13.33 5.97
N ASN A 27 13.33 -13.12 6.00
CA ASN A 27 14.03 -11.92 6.44
C ASN A 27 13.82 -10.68 5.56
N SER A 28 13.13 -10.81 4.43
CA SER A 28 12.84 -9.72 3.51
C SER A 28 11.52 -9.96 2.77
N PHE A 29 10.80 -8.89 2.53
CA PHE A 29 9.54 -8.90 1.80
C PHE A 29 9.55 -7.81 0.72
N VAL A 30 9.08 -8.16 -0.48
CA VAL A 30 8.91 -7.21 -1.58
C VAL A 30 7.43 -7.01 -1.83
N GLY A 31 6.94 -5.81 -1.55
CA GLY A 31 5.58 -5.37 -1.86
C GLY A 31 5.52 -4.57 -3.16
N ALA A 32 4.42 -4.69 -3.85
CA ALA A 32 4.08 -3.88 -5.02
C ALA A 32 2.61 -3.46 -4.91
N ILE A 33 2.20 -2.46 -5.68
CA ILE A 33 0.79 -2.11 -5.75
C ILE A 33 0.01 -3.26 -6.39
N ALA A 34 -1.15 -3.60 -5.80
CA ALA A 34 -1.98 -4.69 -6.28
C ALA A 34 -2.44 -4.46 -7.73
N LYS A 35 -2.49 -5.53 -8.51
CA LYS A 35 -2.84 -5.47 -9.94
C LYS A 35 -4.18 -4.76 -10.18
N GLY A 36 -5.18 -5.01 -9.34
CA GLY A 36 -6.50 -4.36 -9.45
C GLY A 36 -6.42 -2.84 -9.49
N TYR A 37 -5.63 -2.22 -8.61
CA TYR A 37 -5.45 -0.75 -8.61
C TYR A 37 -4.74 -0.21 -9.85
N LYS A 38 -3.79 -0.97 -10.40
CA LYS A 38 -3.09 -0.59 -11.65
C LYS A 38 -4.05 -0.59 -12.82
N TYR A 39 -4.86 -1.64 -12.95
CA TYR A 39 -5.83 -1.74 -14.03
C TYR A 39 -6.98 -0.75 -13.88
N SER A 40 -7.50 -0.51 -12.68
CA SER A 40 -8.53 0.49 -12.46
C SER A 40 -8.05 1.90 -12.85
N LEU A 41 -6.81 2.25 -12.53
CA LEU A 41 -6.24 3.53 -12.93
C LEU A 41 -6.09 3.65 -14.45
N LEU A 42 -5.70 2.57 -15.13
CA LEU A 42 -5.62 2.52 -16.59
C LEU A 42 -7.00 2.71 -17.22
N VAL A 43 -8.02 2.02 -16.71
CA VAL A 43 -9.41 2.18 -17.18
C VAL A 43 -9.89 3.62 -16.98
N VAL A 44 -9.66 4.21 -15.81
CA VAL A 44 -10.02 5.61 -15.52
C VAL A 44 -9.32 6.56 -16.49
N SER A 45 -8.05 6.32 -16.84
CA SER A 45 -7.31 7.14 -17.81
C SER A 45 -7.96 7.08 -19.18
N VAL A 46 -8.21 5.88 -19.70
CA VAL A 46 -8.76 5.69 -21.06
C VAL A 46 -10.20 6.22 -21.14
N VAL A 47 -11.04 5.86 -20.17
CA VAL A 47 -12.44 6.31 -20.14
C VAL A 47 -12.51 7.83 -19.95
N GLY A 48 -11.72 8.41 -19.05
CA GLY A 48 -11.69 9.85 -18.80
C GLY A 48 -11.30 10.65 -20.05
N ILE A 49 -10.25 10.23 -20.74
CA ILE A 49 -9.82 10.89 -22.00
C ILE A 49 -10.88 10.72 -23.11
N GLY A 50 -11.39 9.50 -23.27
CA GLY A 50 -12.43 9.21 -24.26
C GLY A 50 -13.71 10.01 -24.03
N MET A 51 -14.20 10.06 -22.79
CA MET A 51 -15.36 10.89 -22.42
C MET A 51 -15.09 12.37 -22.58
N GLY A 52 -13.88 12.81 -22.23
CA GLY A 52 -13.46 14.20 -22.41
C GLY A 52 -13.55 14.64 -23.87
N TYR A 53 -13.05 13.81 -24.78
CA TYR A 53 -13.16 14.05 -26.23
C TYR A 53 -14.62 14.02 -26.70
N PHE A 54 -15.37 12.99 -26.34
CA PHE A 54 -16.75 12.78 -26.77
C PHE A 54 -17.69 13.92 -26.34
N LEU A 55 -17.55 14.40 -25.11
CA LEU A 55 -18.36 15.50 -24.59
C LEU A 55 -17.95 16.85 -25.20
N SER A 56 -16.66 17.06 -25.46
CA SER A 56 -16.18 18.33 -26.02
C SER A 56 -16.52 18.52 -27.48
N VAL A 57 -16.40 17.47 -28.30
CA VAL A 57 -16.52 17.56 -29.75
C VAL A 57 -17.93 17.18 -30.24
N PRO A 58 -18.44 15.93 -30.09
CA PRO A 58 -19.77 15.57 -30.61
C PRO A 58 -20.93 16.24 -29.87
N ILE A 59 -20.83 16.40 -28.53
CA ILE A 59 -21.92 16.95 -27.70
C ILE A 59 -21.80 18.46 -27.54
N GLN A 60 -20.67 19.05 -27.96
CA GLN A 60 -20.42 20.50 -27.87
C GLN A 60 -20.53 21.07 -26.44
N ASN A 61 -20.16 20.26 -25.43
CA ASN A 61 -20.08 20.68 -24.03
C ASN A 61 -18.63 20.72 -23.55
N PRO A 62 -17.84 21.73 -23.92
CA PRO A 62 -16.40 21.77 -23.64
C PRO A 62 -16.07 21.83 -22.16
N SER A 63 -16.92 22.45 -21.33
CA SER A 63 -16.67 22.57 -19.91
C SER A 63 -16.67 21.20 -19.19
N VAL A 64 -17.67 20.37 -19.47
CA VAL A 64 -17.76 19.03 -18.91
C VAL A 64 -16.69 18.12 -19.53
N GLY A 65 -16.46 18.23 -20.82
CA GLY A 65 -15.41 17.50 -21.52
C GLY A 65 -14.01 17.77 -20.96
N MET A 66 -13.69 19.01 -20.61
CA MET A 66 -12.42 19.36 -19.97
C MET A 66 -12.25 18.73 -18.59
N ILE A 67 -13.32 18.63 -17.80
CA ILE A 67 -13.27 17.98 -16.47
C ILE A 67 -12.90 16.50 -16.62
N PHE A 68 -13.61 15.75 -17.47
CA PHE A 68 -13.33 14.34 -17.68
C PHE A 68 -11.97 14.11 -18.32
N GLY A 69 -11.61 14.92 -19.33
CA GLY A 69 -10.30 14.85 -19.99
C GLY A 69 -9.14 15.11 -19.02
N SER A 70 -9.24 16.12 -18.16
CA SER A 70 -8.21 16.42 -17.18
C SER A 70 -8.04 15.31 -16.14
N LEU A 71 -9.14 14.71 -15.67
CA LEU A 71 -9.08 13.55 -14.77
C LEU A 71 -8.40 12.35 -15.42
N GLY A 72 -8.71 12.08 -16.70
CA GLY A 72 -8.07 11.03 -17.47
C GLY A 72 -6.56 11.26 -17.64
N ILE A 73 -6.16 12.50 -17.96
CA ILE A 73 -4.74 12.87 -18.08
C ILE A 73 -4.01 12.74 -16.75
N VAL A 74 -4.58 13.22 -15.65
CA VAL A 74 -3.98 13.06 -14.31
C VAL A 74 -3.80 11.59 -13.97
N ALA A 75 -4.81 10.75 -14.23
CA ALA A 75 -4.70 9.31 -14.03
C ALA A 75 -3.58 8.69 -14.89
N LEU A 76 -3.45 9.10 -16.15
CA LEU A 76 -2.38 8.65 -17.04
C LEU A 76 -0.99 9.01 -16.50
N LEU A 77 -0.81 10.24 -16.03
CA LEU A 77 0.45 10.69 -15.43
C LEU A 77 0.83 9.95 -14.15
N MET A 78 -0.16 9.39 -13.44
CA MET A 78 0.08 8.58 -12.25
C MET A 78 0.45 7.12 -12.55
N LEU A 79 0.18 6.61 -13.77
CA LEU A 79 0.46 5.22 -14.14
C LEU A 79 1.91 4.80 -13.87
N PRO A 80 2.95 5.55 -14.28
CA PRO A 80 4.34 5.16 -14.03
C PRO A 80 4.62 4.93 -12.54
N THR A 81 4.05 5.76 -11.67
CA THR A 81 4.19 5.63 -10.21
C THR A 81 3.59 4.31 -9.72
N TYR A 82 2.38 3.99 -10.14
CA TYR A 82 1.67 2.79 -9.69
C TYR A 82 2.27 1.50 -10.25
N PHE A 83 2.78 1.53 -11.48
CA PHE A 83 3.40 0.35 -12.10
C PHE A 83 4.82 0.09 -11.57
N SER A 84 5.56 1.13 -11.28
CA SER A 84 6.96 1.04 -10.83
C SER A 84 7.12 0.86 -9.33
N TYR A 85 6.08 1.13 -8.53
CA TYR A 85 6.19 1.10 -7.09
C TYR A 85 6.64 -0.28 -6.58
N ARG A 86 7.74 -0.29 -5.83
CA ARG A 86 8.29 -1.44 -5.12
C ARG A 86 8.60 -1.04 -3.68
N CYS A 87 8.19 -1.87 -2.75
CA CYS A 87 8.50 -1.71 -1.35
C CYS A 87 9.30 -2.92 -0.88
N TYR A 88 10.49 -2.69 -0.37
CA TYR A 88 11.36 -3.71 0.20
C TYR A 88 11.36 -3.53 1.70
N VAL A 89 10.96 -4.56 2.41
CA VAL A 89 10.91 -4.57 3.88
C VAL A 89 11.89 -5.62 4.35
N ASP A 90 12.90 -5.20 5.08
CA ASP A 90 13.90 -6.05 5.70
C ASP A 90 13.92 -5.80 7.21
N LYS A 91 14.65 -6.64 7.98
CA LYS A 91 14.78 -6.52 9.44
C LYS A 91 15.33 -5.17 9.91
N SER A 92 16.23 -4.59 9.14
CA SER A 92 16.93 -3.33 9.49
C SER A 92 16.41 -2.12 8.72
N VAL A 93 15.93 -2.33 7.50
CA VAL A 93 15.69 -1.24 6.55
C VAL A 93 14.37 -1.43 5.82
N LEU A 94 13.73 -0.32 5.56
CA LEU A 94 12.53 -0.19 4.76
C LEU A 94 12.85 0.68 3.56
N LYS A 95 12.72 0.13 2.34
CA LYS A 95 12.98 0.86 1.09
C LYS A 95 11.71 0.94 0.26
N ALA A 96 11.49 2.09 -0.37
CA ALA A 96 10.44 2.27 -1.36
C ALA A 96 11.03 2.93 -2.61
N ASP A 97 10.91 2.25 -3.71
CA ASP A 97 11.33 2.71 -5.04
C ASP A 97 10.10 2.92 -5.92
N TYR A 98 10.01 4.07 -6.57
CA TYR A 98 8.94 4.37 -7.52
C TYR A 98 9.35 5.52 -8.45
N TYR A 99 8.65 5.64 -9.56
CA TYR A 99 8.82 6.77 -10.48
C TYR A 99 7.67 7.76 -10.31
N ILE A 100 7.99 9.05 -10.29
CA ILE A 100 7.02 10.13 -10.50
C ILE A 100 7.35 10.74 -11.85
N LEU A 101 6.47 10.55 -12.83
CA LEU A 101 6.76 10.85 -14.23
C LEU A 101 8.04 10.13 -14.67
N CYS A 102 9.09 10.88 -14.98
CA CYS A 102 10.39 10.34 -15.41
C CYS A 102 11.43 10.26 -14.27
N PHE A 103 11.10 10.76 -13.07
CA PHE A 103 12.04 10.83 -11.95
C PHE A 103 11.95 9.60 -11.06
N LYS A 104 13.07 8.91 -10.88
CA LYS A 104 13.17 7.79 -9.95
C LYS A 104 13.35 8.31 -8.53
N ILE A 105 12.40 7.98 -7.66
CA ILE A 105 12.46 8.30 -6.24
C ILE A 105 12.78 7.04 -5.46
N LYS A 106 13.84 7.12 -4.67
CA LYS A 106 14.21 6.09 -3.71
C LYS A 106 14.07 6.65 -2.31
N LYS A 107 13.32 5.98 -1.46
CA LYS A 107 13.23 6.28 -0.03
C LYS A 107 13.75 5.10 0.75
N GLU A 108 14.71 5.37 1.63
CA GLU A 108 15.28 4.38 2.54
C GLU A 108 15.13 4.89 3.96
N VAL A 109 14.64 4.02 4.84
CA VAL A 109 14.37 4.34 6.25
C VAL A 109 14.85 3.17 7.08
N ASN A 110 15.75 3.45 8.03
CA ASN A 110 16.12 2.47 9.03
C ASN A 110 15.01 2.35 10.08
N TRP A 111 14.68 1.13 10.51
CA TRP A 111 13.71 0.94 11.56
C TRP A 111 14.11 1.60 12.90
N LYS A 112 15.41 1.79 13.12
CA LYS A 112 15.95 2.50 14.30
C LYS A 112 15.51 3.96 14.35
N ASP A 113 15.29 4.59 13.18
CA ASP A 113 14.90 5.99 13.07
C ASP A 113 13.38 6.20 13.20
N VAL A 114 12.62 5.10 13.19
CA VAL A 114 11.16 5.13 13.36
C VAL A 114 10.82 5.20 14.84
N GLU A 115 10.24 6.30 15.29
CA GLU A 115 9.87 6.49 16.69
C GLU A 115 8.39 6.21 16.92
N TYR A 116 7.52 6.71 16.05
CA TYR A 116 6.10 6.45 16.18
C TYR A 116 5.41 6.25 14.85
N LYS A 117 4.23 5.65 14.91
CA LYS A 117 3.38 5.36 13.76
C LYS A 117 2.00 5.93 13.95
N VAL A 118 1.42 6.40 12.85
CA VAL A 118 0.01 6.74 12.76
C VAL A 118 -0.68 5.75 11.84
N VAL A 119 -1.71 5.07 12.34
CA VAL A 119 -2.51 4.12 11.58
C VAL A 119 -3.87 4.73 11.35
N LYS A 120 -4.21 5.02 10.10
CA LYS A 120 -5.59 5.33 9.72
C LYS A 120 -6.37 4.04 9.59
N ARG A 121 -7.58 4.01 10.13
CA ARG A 121 -8.49 2.87 10.06
C ARG A 121 -9.77 3.26 9.32
N ASP A 122 -10.44 2.27 8.75
CA ASP A 122 -11.79 2.43 8.22
C ASP A 122 -12.84 2.39 9.35
N SER A 123 -14.10 2.53 8.98
CA SER A 123 -15.24 2.44 9.92
C SER A 123 -15.36 1.08 10.61
N LYS A 124 -14.78 0.01 10.03
CA LYS A 124 -14.75 -1.34 10.57
C LYS A 124 -13.48 -1.64 11.39
N GLY A 125 -12.62 -0.63 11.59
CA GLY A 125 -11.39 -0.75 12.35
C GLY A 125 -10.21 -1.34 11.59
N SER A 126 -10.36 -1.67 10.30
CA SER A 126 -9.27 -2.21 9.46
C SER A 126 -8.26 -1.13 9.11
N PRO A 127 -6.96 -1.41 9.10
CA PRO A 127 -5.95 -0.40 8.80
C PRO A 127 -5.96 -0.04 7.31
N LEU A 128 -6.22 1.22 6.98
CA LEU A 128 -6.19 1.76 5.61
C LEU A 128 -4.82 2.27 5.21
N SER A 129 -4.12 2.93 6.13
CA SER A 129 -2.77 3.42 5.86
C SER A 129 -1.93 3.48 7.13
N ILE A 130 -0.62 3.34 6.97
CA ILE A 130 0.37 3.50 8.03
C ILE A 130 1.34 4.58 7.61
N ARG A 131 1.60 5.51 8.50
CA ARG A 131 2.60 6.56 8.36
C ARG A 131 3.64 6.40 9.46
N LEU A 132 4.90 6.39 9.08
CA LEU A 132 6.03 6.29 9.99
C LEU A 132 6.73 7.64 10.12
N TYR A 133 7.09 7.99 11.33
CA TYR A 133 7.67 9.29 11.69
C TYR A 133 8.92 9.10 12.55
N ASN A 134 9.84 10.07 12.49
CA ASN A 134 10.98 10.15 13.39
C ASN A 134 10.65 10.96 14.66
N SER A 135 11.65 11.11 15.55
CA SER A 135 11.59 11.92 16.78
C SER A 135 11.13 13.37 16.53
N ASN A 136 11.53 13.96 15.43
CA ASN A 136 11.21 15.33 15.06
C ASN A 136 9.82 15.48 14.39
N LYS A 137 8.96 14.48 14.52
CA LYS A 137 7.62 14.43 13.90
C LYS A 137 7.64 14.54 12.37
N LYS A 138 8.80 14.37 11.73
CA LYS A 138 8.93 14.36 10.27
C LYS A 138 8.45 13.01 9.73
N LYS A 139 7.54 13.04 8.75
CA LYS A 139 7.07 11.84 8.07
C LYS A 139 8.21 11.23 7.23
N LEU A 140 8.60 10.01 7.56
CA LEU A 140 9.62 9.25 6.86
C LEU A 140 9.02 8.57 5.64
N ILE A 141 8.00 7.74 5.84
CA ILE A 141 7.36 6.97 4.77
C ILE A 141 5.89 6.69 5.13
N SER A 142 5.07 6.44 4.12
CA SER A 142 3.70 5.98 4.32
C SER A 142 3.36 4.85 3.35
N PHE A 143 2.54 3.93 3.83
CA PHE A 143 2.00 2.80 3.09
C PHE A 143 0.50 2.81 3.21
N ASP A 144 -0.19 2.35 2.18
CA ASP A 144 -1.63 2.13 2.21
C ASP A 144 -1.98 0.68 1.85
N TYR A 145 -3.24 0.33 1.98
CA TYR A 145 -3.74 -1.02 1.78
C TYR A 145 -3.67 -1.50 0.31
N SER A 146 -3.38 -0.60 -0.65
CA SER A 146 -3.20 -0.96 -2.06
C SER A 146 -1.95 -1.80 -2.31
N ILE A 147 -1.03 -1.85 -1.33
CA ILE A 147 0.22 -2.60 -1.42
C ILE A 147 -0.03 -4.06 -1.04
N VAL A 148 0.36 -4.97 -1.93
CA VAL A 148 0.38 -6.41 -1.64
C VAL A 148 1.32 -6.65 -0.46
N GLY A 149 0.81 -7.33 0.59
CA GLY A 149 1.57 -7.56 1.82
C GLY A 149 1.52 -6.42 2.84
N PHE A 150 0.61 -5.46 2.69
CA PHE A 150 0.39 -4.39 3.66
C PHE A 150 0.24 -4.89 5.11
N GLY A 151 -0.41 -6.04 5.33
CA GLY A 151 -0.52 -6.66 6.65
C GLY A 151 0.83 -7.06 7.25
N LYS A 152 1.82 -7.47 6.44
CA LYS A 152 3.18 -7.76 6.91
C LYS A 152 3.89 -6.49 7.35
N VAL A 153 3.82 -5.42 6.56
CA VAL A 153 4.36 -4.09 6.93
C VAL A 153 3.74 -3.58 8.22
N THR A 154 2.42 -3.75 8.38
CA THR A 154 1.69 -3.35 9.59
C THR A 154 2.19 -4.09 10.83
N ARG A 155 2.40 -5.40 10.72
CA ARG A 155 2.92 -6.24 11.83
C ARG A 155 4.34 -5.86 12.21
N MET A 156 5.23 -5.66 11.24
CA MET A 156 6.61 -5.20 11.50
C MET A 156 6.63 -3.82 12.16
N ALA A 157 5.85 -2.87 11.66
CA ALA A 157 5.72 -1.55 12.27
C ALA A 157 5.18 -1.59 13.71
N LYS A 158 4.28 -2.56 14.02
CA LYS A 158 3.82 -2.78 15.40
C LYS A 158 4.96 -3.24 16.30
N ARG A 159 5.77 -4.20 15.85
CA ARG A 159 6.90 -4.74 16.64
C ARG A 159 7.93 -3.68 16.98
N VAL A 160 8.35 -2.90 15.98
CA VAL A 160 9.37 -1.85 16.18
C VAL A 160 8.89 -0.77 17.14
N ALA A 161 7.64 -0.32 17.02
CA ALA A 161 7.09 0.69 17.93
C ALA A 161 6.79 0.14 19.35
N THR A 162 6.72 -1.17 19.54
CA THR A 162 6.55 -1.81 20.87
C THR A 162 7.88 -1.98 21.57
N LEU A 163 8.97 -2.11 20.84
CA LEU A 163 10.32 -2.26 21.38
C LEU A 163 10.92 -0.93 21.87
N LYS A 164 10.33 0.21 21.51
CA LYS A 164 10.78 1.55 21.92
C LYS A 164 9.99 2.19 23.06
N ARG A 165 9.14 1.43 23.77
CA ARG A 165 8.42 1.87 24.97
C ARG A 165 9.25 1.61 26.23
#